data_342ae3ba8b0a4aae0cd86b08cacb815f
#
_entry.id   342ae3ba8b0a4aae0cd86b08cacb815f
#
_cell.length_a   1.000
_cell.length_b   1.000
_cell.length_c   1.000
_cell.angle_alpha   90.00
_cell.angle_beta   90.00
_cell.angle_gamma   90.00
#
_symmetry.space_group_name_H-M   'P 1'
#
loop_
_entity.id
_entity.type
_entity.pdbx_description
1 polymer ?
#
loop_
_entity_poly.entity_id
_entity_poly.type
_entity_poly.pdbx_seq_one_letter_code
_entity_poly.pdbx_strand_id
1 'polypeptide(L)'
;MPLHERCFASVASSFTRGRLERGTIVPLRVELKPFERIVIGEAVLVNSGTRISFLIDGEAPILRERDTINAETANTPAKRLYLCVQTMYLKNDIPRYRTAYQGFLRELRETNPGARVTIDAANAHVATGALYKALKEIRKLVKREDELLAA
;
A
#
# COMPACT_ATOMS: atom_id res chain seq x y z
N MET A 1 20.94 21.36 -7.11
CA MET A 1 19.59 20.99 -7.49
C MET A 1 18.65 21.23 -6.33
N PRO A 2 17.64 22.03 -6.54
CA PRO A 2 16.71 22.26 -5.47
C PRO A 2 16.01 20.97 -5.14
N LEU A 3 16.24 20.52 -3.97
CA LEU A 3 15.54 19.40 -3.41
C LEU A 3 14.15 19.89 -3.08
N HIS A 4 13.24 19.68 -4.00
CA HIS A 4 11.88 20.08 -3.74
C HIS A 4 11.32 19.30 -2.60
N GLU A 5 11.12 20.02 -1.59
CA GLU A 5 10.49 19.54 -0.41
C GLU A 5 9.04 19.25 -0.64
N ARG A 6 8.78 18.05 -1.02
CA ARG A 6 7.46 17.52 -0.81
C ARG A 6 7.53 16.76 0.46
N CYS A 7 7.16 17.41 1.48
CA CYS A 7 7.03 16.77 2.76
C CYS A 7 5.77 15.93 2.76
N PHE A 8 5.95 14.65 2.83
CA PHE A 8 4.83 13.73 2.92
C PHE A 8 4.73 13.24 4.34
N ALA A 9 4.45 14.14 5.23
CA ALA A 9 4.35 13.80 6.63
C ALA A 9 3.24 12.78 6.91
N SER A 10 2.17 12.88 6.17
CA SER A 10 1.07 11.95 6.23
C SER A 10 1.19 10.90 5.14
N VAL A 11 2.23 10.23 5.17
CA VAL A 11 2.73 9.48 4.06
C VAL A 11 1.79 8.43 3.52
N ALA A 12 0.96 7.89 4.37
CA ALA A 12 0.03 6.88 3.93
C ALA A 12 -0.90 7.36 2.80
N SER A 13 -1.17 8.64 2.77
CA SER A 13 -2.05 9.20 1.76
C SER A 13 -1.32 9.87 0.61
N SER A 14 -0.02 10.02 0.71
CA SER A 14 0.72 10.90 -0.19
C SER A 14 1.66 10.18 -1.12
N PHE A 15 1.42 8.95 -1.34
CA PHE A 15 2.25 8.19 -2.22
C PHE A 15 2.02 8.49 -3.68
N THR A 16 1.71 9.69 -3.99
CA THR A 16 1.69 10.09 -5.38
C THR A 16 3.01 10.72 -5.72
N ARG A 17 3.77 10.03 -6.50
CA ARG A 17 4.81 10.71 -7.22
C ARG A 17 4.16 11.55 -8.27
N GLY A 18 4.30 12.82 -8.13
CA GLY A 18 3.91 13.72 -9.21
C GLY A 18 4.77 13.41 -10.43
N ARG A 19 4.13 13.08 -11.52
CA ARG A 19 4.82 13.04 -12.80
C ARG A 19 4.63 14.40 -13.44
N LEU A 20 5.74 15.06 -13.68
CA LEU A 20 5.72 16.29 -14.44
C LEU A 20 5.55 16.00 -15.93
N GLU A 21 5.19 17.01 -16.67
CA GLU A 21 5.16 16.91 -18.11
C GLU A 21 6.47 16.36 -18.64
N ARG A 22 6.40 15.63 -19.73
CA ARG A 22 7.54 14.96 -20.37
C ARG A 22 8.14 13.82 -19.55
N GLY A 23 7.36 13.24 -18.64
CA GLY A 23 7.79 12.07 -17.91
C GLY A 23 8.75 12.32 -16.75
N THR A 24 8.95 13.57 -16.38
CA THR A 24 9.78 13.89 -15.22
C THR A 24 9.09 13.46 -13.93
N ILE A 25 9.80 12.76 -13.07
CA ILE A 25 9.29 12.29 -11.78
C ILE A 25 9.84 13.19 -10.68
N VAL A 26 8.93 13.69 -9.84
CA VAL A 26 9.32 14.49 -8.69
C VAL A 26 9.80 13.56 -7.57
N PRO A 27 10.98 13.81 -6.99
CA PRO A 27 11.46 13.01 -5.86
C PRO A 27 10.49 13.04 -4.69
N LEU A 28 10.37 11.91 -4.01
CA LEU A 28 9.54 11.76 -2.81
C LEU A 28 10.39 12.03 -1.58
N ARG A 29 10.02 13.03 -0.80
CA ARG A 29 10.65 13.27 0.50
C ARG A 29 9.98 12.40 1.56
N VAL A 30 10.81 11.71 2.32
CA VAL A 30 10.36 10.83 3.41
C VAL A 30 11.06 11.23 4.69
N GLU A 31 10.28 11.32 5.77
CA GLU A 31 10.80 11.49 7.11
C GLU A 31 10.58 10.21 7.92
N LEU A 32 11.61 9.78 8.62
CA LEU A 32 11.54 8.64 9.52
C LEU A 32 11.96 9.07 10.92
N LYS A 33 11.12 8.72 11.88
CA LYS A 33 11.45 8.82 13.30
C LYS A 33 12.47 7.75 13.68
N PRO A 34 13.12 7.88 14.85
CA PRO A 34 14.00 6.81 15.34
C PRO A 34 13.29 5.46 15.34
N PHE A 35 13.97 4.45 14.83
CA PHE A 35 13.50 3.05 14.73
C PHE A 35 12.29 2.82 13.85
N GLU A 36 11.78 3.85 13.19
CA GLU A 36 10.72 3.69 12.21
C GLU A 36 11.26 2.98 10.96
N ARG A 37 10.39 2.20 10.33
CA ARG A 37 10.74 1.36 9.18
C ARG A 37 9.91 1.76 7.98
N ILE A 38 10.52 1.60 6.80
CA ILE A 38 9.84 1.80 5.53
C ILE A 38 10.22 0.68 4.57
N VAL A 39 9.24 0.17 3.85
CA VAL A 39 9.46 -0.88 2.85
C VAL A 39 9.59 -0.23 1.49
N ILE A 40 10.65 -0.55 0.78
CA ILE A 40 10.90 -0.07 -0.58
C ILE A 40 11.16 -1.29 -1.45
N GLY A 41 10.19 -1.63 -2.31
CA GLY A 41 10.24 -2.86 -3.08
C GLY A 41 10.30 -4.08 -2.18
N GLU A 42 11.38 -4.83 -2.26
CA GLU A 42 11.58 -6.02 -1.42
C GLU A 42 12.56 -5.78 -0.27
N ALA A 43 12.97 -4.52 -0.09
CA ALA A 43 13.90 -4.14 0.99
C ALA A 43 13.18 -3.35 2.08
N VAL A 44 13.72 -3.45 3.29
CA VAL A 44 13.24 -2.67 4.45
C VAL A 44 14.36 -1.75 4.91
N LEU A 45 14.07 -0.47 4.96
CA LEU A 45 14.96 0.51 5.58
C LEU A 45 14.52 0.75 7.01
N VAL A 46 15.49 0.68 7.93
CA VAL A 46 15.24 0.95 9.35
C VAL A 46 16.05 2.17 9.74
N ASN A 47 15.41 3.16 10.35
CA ASN A 47 16.14 4.27 10.93
C ASN A 47 16.67 3.86 12.30
N SER A 48 17.96 3.62 12.39
CA SER A 48 18.60 3.17 13.63
C SER A 48 19.11 4.30 14.53
N GLY A 49 18.89 5.54 14.12
CA GLY A 49 19.40 6.70 14.85
C GLY A 49 18.34 7.74 15.16
N THR A 50 18.69 9.00 14.97
CA THR A 50 17.80 10.12 15.19
C THR A 50 16.85 10.30 14.01
N ARG A 51 15.86 11.18 14.15
CA ARG A 51 14.94 11.51 13.05
C ARG A 51 15.72 11.95 11.82
N ILE A 52 15.42 11.37 10.69
CA ILE A 52 16.06 11.67 9.41
C ILE A 52 15.03 12.05 8.36
N SER A 53 15.52 12.75 7.37
CA SER A 53 14.76 13.07 6.16
C SER A 53 15.61 12.70 4.97
N PHE A 54 15.01 12.07 3.97
CA PHE A 54 15.70 11.71 2.74
C PHE A 54 14.77 11.78 1.54
N LEU A 55 15.36 11.80 0.37
CA LEU A 55 14.64 11.83 -0.89
C LEU A 55 14.74 10.47 -1.58
N ILE A 56 13.64 10.03 -2.12
CA ILE A 56 13.62 8.87 -3.01
C ILE A 56 13.42 9.40 -4.41
N ASP A 57 14.44 9.22 -5.23
CA ASP A 57 14.41 9.61 -6.62
C ASP A 57 14.30 8.36 -7.48
N GLY A 58 13.31 8.33 -8.35
CA GLY A 58 13.01 7.15 -9.13
C GLY A 58 11.66 6.54 -8.81
N GLU A 59 11.32 5.46 -9.50
CA GLU A 59 10.07 4.74 -9.31
C GLU A 59 10.32 3.46 -8.52
N ALA A 60 9.87 3.43 -7.30
CA ALA A 60 9.87 2.23 -6.49
C ALA A 60 8.58 2.15 -5.69
N PRO A 61 8.03 0.96 -5.49
CA PRO A 61 6.89 0.80 -4.59
C PRO A 61 7.35 0.99 -3.15
N ILE A 62 6.66 1.83 -2.42
CA ILE A 62 7.03 2.22 -1.07
C ILE A 62 5.83 2.12 -0.16
N LEU A 63 6.01 1.49 1.01
CA LEU A 63 4.99 1.42 2.06
C LEU A 63 5.65 1.65 3.42
N ARG A 64 4.99 2.39 4.29
CA ARG A 64 5.40 2.42 5.69
C ARG A 64 5.08 1.07 6.34
N GLU A 65 5.89 0.66 7.30
CA GLU A 65 5.68 -0.62 7.97
C GLU A 65 4.27 -0.75 8.55
N ARG A 66 3.74 0.32 9.12
CA ARG A 66 2.37 0.32 9.68
C ARG A 66 1.27 0.06 8.64
N ASP A 67 1.60 0.26 7.37
CA ASP A 67 0.66 0.04 6.27
C ASP A 67 0.86 -1.34 5.63
N THR A 68 1.74 -2.16 6.18
CA THR A 68 2.00 -3.51 5.69
C THR A 68 1.35 -4.55 6.60
N ILE A 69 1.04 -5.68 6.01
CA ILE A 69 0.53 -6.86 6.71
C ILE A 69 1.45 -8.03 6.34
N ASN A 70 1.68 -8.92 7.28
CA ASN A 70 2.41 -10.17 7.00
C ASN A 70 1.46 -11.37 7.01
N ALA A 71 1.97 -12.53 6.62
CA ALA A 71 1.15 -13.74 6.53
C ALA A 71 0.55 -14.17 7.88
N GLU A 72 1.24 -13.91 8.97
CA GLU A 72 0.78 -14.27 10.31
C GLU A 72 -0.40 -13.40 10.77
N THR A 73 -0.42 -12.15 10.37
CA THR A 73 -1.47 -11.20 10.74
C THR A 73 -2.62 -11.16 9.74
N ALA A 74 -2.48 -11.79 8.58
CA ALA A 74 -3.51 -11.84 7.55
C ALA A 74 -4.55 -12.92 7.86
N ASN A 75 -5.29 -12.73 8.93
CA ASN A 75 -6.22 -13.73 9.48
C ASN A 75 -7.69 -13.47 9.18
N THR A 76 -7.99 -12.49 8.35
CA THR A 76 -9.36 -12.19 7.92
C THR A 76 -9.43 -12.12 6.39
N PRO A 77 -10.62 -12.27 5.78
CA PRO A 77 -10.75 -12.18 4.33
C PRO A 77 -10.19 -10.88 3.74
N ALA A 78 -10.49 -9.73 4.34
CA ALA A 78 -9.97 -8.45 3.86
C ALA A 78 -8.45 -8.35 4.01
N LYS A 79 -7.89 -8.85 5.12
CA LYS A 79 -6.45 -8.85 5.33
C LYS A 79 -5.72 -9.76 4.35
N ARG A 80 -6.29 -10.89 4.00
CA ARG A 80 -5.71 -11.78 2.98
C ARG A 80 -5.70 -11.12 1.61
N LEU A 81 -6.79 -10.44 1.24
CA LEU A 81 -6.85 -9.68 0.00
C LEU A 81 -5.83 -8.55 0.02
N TYR A 82 -5.72 -7.82 1.13
CA TYR A 82 -4.74 -6.76 1.30
C TYR A 82 -3.32 -7.27 1.11
N LEU A 83 -2.96 -8.37 1.76
CA LEU A 83 -1.63 -8.96 1.63
C LEU A 83 -1.32 -9.35 0.18
N CYS A 84 -2.29 -9.89 -0.53
CA CYS A 84 -2.12 -10.27 -1.93
C CYS A 84 -1.82 -9.04 -2.79
N VAL A 85 -2.60 -7.98 -2.66
CA VAL A 85 -2.40 -6.74 -3.42
C VAL A 85 -1.11 -6.02 -3.00
N GLN A 86 -0.78 -6.06 -1.71
CA GLN A 86 0.50 -5.56 -1.21
C GLN A 86 1.69 -6.26 -1.87
N THR A 87 1.61 -7.58 -2.03
CA THR A 87 2.66 -8.36 -2.68
C THR A 87 2.77 -8.00 -4.15
N MET A 88 1.64 -7.87 -4.86
CA MET A 88 1.62 -7.39 -6.24
C MET A 88 2.29 -6.03 -6.36
N TYR A 89 2.00 -5.13 -5.43
CA TYR A 89 2.52 -3.77 -5.44
C TYR A 89 4.04 -3.73 -5.20
N LEU A 90 4.49 -4.40 -4.15
CA LEU A 90 5.91 -4.37 -3.76
C LEU A 90 6.80 -5.12 -4.74
N LYS A 91 6.31 -6.21 -5.32
CA LYS A 91 7.05 -6.99 -6.32
C LYS A 91 6.84 -6.49 -7.74
N ASN A 92 5.90 -5.59 -7.94
CA ASN A 92 5.52 -5.08 -9.25
C ASN A 92 5.17 -6.22 -10.23
N ASP A 93 4.39 -7.17 -9.75
CA ASP A 93 4.07 -8.38 -10.52
C ASP A 93 2.60 -8.78 -10.32
N ILE A 94 1.72 -8.18 -11.10
CA ILE A 94 0.30 -8.50 -11.06
C ILE A 94 0.00 -9.89 -11.61
N PRO A 95 0.53 -10.30 -12.78
CA PRO A 95 0.17 -11.57 -13.40
C PRO A 95 0.41 -12.78 -12.50
N ARG A 96 1.51 -12.79 -11.79
CA ARG A 96 1.90 -13.89 -10.92
C ARG A 96 0.87 -14.17 -9.81
N TYR A 97 0.26 -13.12 -9.28
CA TYR A 97 -0.64 -13.23 -8.14
C TYR A 97 -2.11 -13.13 -8.52
N ARG A 98 -2.43 -13.06 -9.80
CA ARG A 98 -3.79 -12.84 -10.28
C ARG A 98 -4.76 -13.92 -9.83
N THR A 99 -4.38 -15.18 -9.92
CA THR A 99 -5.25 -16.31 -9.54
C THR A 99 -5.56 -16.26 -8.04
N ALA A 100 -4.55 -16.04 -7.21
CA ALA A 100 -4.74 -15.90 -5.76
C ALA A 100 -5.64 -14.70 -5.46
N TYR A 101 -5.41 -13.58 -6.12
CA TYR A 101 -6.22 -12.38 -5.97
C TYR A 101 -7.70 -12.64 -6.26
N GLN A 102 -8.01 -13.34 -7.35
CA GLN A 102 -9.39 -13.67 -7.70
C GLN A 102 -10.05 -14.55 -6.65
N GLY A 103 -9.30 -15.48 -6.08
CA GLY A 103 -9.80 -16.32 -5.00
C GLY A 103 -10.14 -15.54 -3.75
N PHE A 104 -9.26 -14.66 -3.31
CA PHE A 104 -9.50 -13.81 -2.14
C PHE A 104 -10.62 -12.80 -2.38
N LEU A 105 -10.71 -12.26 -3.58
CA LEU A 105 -11.78 -11.34 -3.95
C LEU A 105 -13.15 -12.03 -3.86
N ARG A 106 -13.24 -13.25 -4.36
CA ARG A 106 -14.47 -14.05 -4.29
C ARG A 106 -14.85 -14.34 -2.84
N GLU A 107 -13.89 -14.80 -2.05
CA GLU A 107 -14.12 -15.06 -0.63
C GLU A 107 -14.67 -13.83 0.09
N LEU A 108 -14.08 -12.67 -0.16
CA LEU A 108 -14.53 -11.44 0.47
C LEU A 108 -15.94 -11.04 0.04
N ARG A 109 -16.27 -11.21 -1.23
CA ARG A 109 -17.63 -10.94 -1.73
C ARG A 109 -18.67 -11.83 -1.08
N GLU A 110 -18.33 -13.09 -0.85
CA GLU A 110 -19.23 -14.05 -0.23
C GLU A 110 -19.41 -13.79 1.27
N THR A 111 -18.32 -13.45 1.96
CA THR A 111 -18.34 -13.25 3.40
C THR A 111 -18.83 -11.87 3.81
N ASN A 112 -18.73 -10.88 2.93
CA ASN A 112 -19.13 -9.51 3.23
C ASN A 112 -19.90 -8.85 2.08
N PRO A 113 -21.16 -9.26 1.85
CA PRO A 113 -21.96 -8.69 0.76
C PRO A 113 -22.16 -7.17 0.87
N GLY A 114 -22.16 -6.63 2.08
CA GLY A 114 -22.33 -5.19 2.33
C GLY A 114 -21.15 -4.33 1.89
N ALA A 115 -20.00 -4.94 1.62
CA ALA A 115 -18.81 -4.23 1.19
C ALA A 115 -18.65 -4.14 -0.33
N ARG A 116 -19.66 -4.51 -1.08
CA ARG A 116 -19.59 -4.64 -2.55
C ARG A 116 -19.04 -3.40 -3.24
N VAL A 117 -19.51 -2.23 -2.85
CA VAL A 117 -19.06 -0.96 -3.48
C VAL A 117 -17.55 -0.76 -3.31
N THR A 118 -17.06 -0.99 -2.10
CA THR A 118 -15.63 -0.84 -1.80
C THR A 118 -14.80 -1.92 -2.51
N ILE A 119 -15.30 -3.14 -2.56
CA ILE A 119 -14.65 -4.26 -3.26
C ILE A 119 -14.55 -3.96 -4.75
N ASP A 120 -15.62 -3.47 -5.37
CA ASP A 120 -15.64 -3.16 -6.78
C ASP A 120 -14.71 -1.98 -7.09
N ALA A 121 -14.63 -0.98 -6.22
CA ALA A 121 -13.68 0.12 -6.36
C ALA A 121 -12.24 -0.37 -6.31
N ALA A 122 -11.92 -1.24 -5.35
CA ALA A 122 -10.59 -1.83 -5.25
C ALA A 122 -10.24 -2.65 -6.50
N ASN A 123 -11.18 -3.46 -6.95
CA ASN A 123 -10.98 -4.28 -8.15
C ASN A 123 -10.75 -3.43 -9.41
N ALA A 124 -11.46 -2.32 -9.55
CA ALA A 124 -11.24 -1.38 -10.65
C ALA A 124 -9.82 -0.81 -10.63
N HIS A 125 -9.30 -0.49 -9.46
CA HIS A 125 -7.93 -0.01 -9.33
C HIS A 125 -6.90 -1.08 -9.67
N VAL A 126 -7.12 -2.32 -9.26
CA VAL A 126 -6.24 -3.44 -9.63
C VAL A 126 -6.24 -3.64 -11.15
N ALA A 127 -7.41 -3.57 -11.77
CA ALA A 127 -7.55 -3.75 -13.22
C ALA A 127 -6.77 -2.69 -14.01
N THR A 128 -6.64 -1.48 -13.49
CA THR A 128 -5.90 -0.39 -14.13
C THR A 128 -4.45 -0.30 -13.68
N GLY A 129 -4.00 -1.21 -12.81
CA GLY A 129 -2.63 -1.18 -12.28
C GLY A 129 -2.40 -0.15 -11.17
N ALA A 130 -3.44 0.51 -10.70
CA ALA A 130 -3.35 1.51 -9.63
C ALA A 130 -3.35 0.82 -8.25
N LEU A 131 -2.33 0.00 -8.01
CA LEU A 131 -2.29 -0.89 -6.85
C LEU A 131 -2.29 -0.17 -5.50
N TYR A 132 -1.63 0.98 -5.43
CA TYR A 132 -1.63 1.74 -4.18
C TYR A 132 -3.04 2.25 -3.83
N LYS A 133 -3.79 2.69 -4.84
CA LYS A 133 -5.18 3.10 -4.64
C LYS A 133 -6.05 1.92 -4.22
N ALA A 134 -5.81 0.74 -4.81
CA ALA A 134 -6.49 -0.48 -4.40
C ALA A 134 -6.22 -0.81 -2.93
N LEU A 135 -4.98 -0.70 -2.49
CA LEU A 135 -4.62 -0.91 -1.08
C LEU A 135 -5.38 0.03 -0.16
N LYS A 136 -5.53 1.29 -0.54
CA LYS A 136 -6.29 2.27 0.25
C LYS A 136 -7.76 1.87 0.40
N GLU A 137 -8.37 1.36 -0.66
CA GLU A 137 -9.76 0.90 -0.61
C GLU A 137 -9.90 -0.35 0.27
N ILE A 138 -9.01 -1.33 0.10
CA ILE A 138 -9.05 -2.56 0.91
C ILE A 138 -8.80 -2.26 2.38
N ARG A 139 -7.97 -1.27 2.68
CA ARG A 139 -7.70 -0.86 4.07
C ARG A 139 -8.98 -0.45 4.80
N LYS A 140 -9.92 0.17 4.11
CA LYS A 140 -11.22 0.52 4.69
C LYS A 140 -11.97 -0.72 5.16
N LEU A 141 -11.87 -1.81 4.40
CA LEU A 141 -12.49 -3.08 4.75
C LEU A 141 -11.78 -3.75 5.92
N VAL A 142 -10.46 -3.73 5.93
CA VAL A 142 -9.65 -4.24 7.04
C VAL A 142 -10.01 -3.53 8.34
N LYS A 143 -10.08 -2.22 8.29
CA LYS A 143 -10.44 -1.42 9.47
C LYS A 143 -11.84 -1.77 9.97
N ARG A 144 -12.80 -1.93 9.06
CA ARG A 144 -14.16 -2.31 9.43
C ARG A 144 -14.23 -3.69 10.06
N GLU A 145 -13.47 -4.65 9.55
CA GLU A 145 -13.38 -5.97 10.16
C GLU A 145 -12.81 -5.90 11.57
N ASP A 146 -11.74 -5.13 11.75
CA ASP A 146 -11.12 -4.96 13.07
C ASP A 146 -12.09 -4.32 14.07
N GLU A 147 -12.87 -3.34 13.64
CA GLU A 147 -13.89 -2.71 14.47
C GLU A 147 -15.00 -3.70 14.88
N LEU A 148 -15.42 -4.58 13.96
CA LEU A 148 -16.42 -5.60 14.24
C LEU A 148 -15.89 -6.66 15.21
N LEU A 149 -14.62 -7.04 15.08
CA LEU A 149 -14.01 -8.03 15.97
C LEU A 149 -13.73 -7.46 17.37
N ALA A 150 -13.55 -6.16 17.49
CA ALA A 150 -13.34 -5.49 18.76
C ALA A 150 -14.63 -5.20 19.54
N ALA A 151 -15.78 -5.33 18.89
CA ALA A 151 -17.07 -5.04 19.50
C ALA A 151 -17.55 -6.15 20.45
#